data_88f94c07e132f63b2bd8bfb09abad15a
#
_entry.id   88f94c07e132f63b2bd8bfb09abad15a
#
_cell.length_a   1.000
_cell.length_b   1.000
_cell.length_c   1.000
_cell.angle_alpha   90.00
_cell.angle_beta   90.00
_cell.angle_gamma   90.00
#
_symmetry.space_group_name_H-M   'P 1'
#
loop_
_entity.id
_entity.type
_entity.pdbx_description
1 polymer ?
#
loop_
_entity_poly.entity_id
_entity_poly.type
_entity_poly.pdbx_seq_one_letter_code
_entity_poly.pdbx_strand_id
1 'polypeptide(L)'
;IFFSQFIVYFDLSYYLSMSKMKTGVLLINLGSPKELTKKSVKDYLRVFLSDDYVLDIPKIFQQLILRVFILPFRPKNTLEAYELIWTPEGSPLILSTKSIAKKLSKKTGWDVDYAMRYEDPSIEKALVNFKSKGIYKIIVISLYPHNAMATTITTEMETRIVANKISENFELIFTKPFFDNEIYINTLSNSIKPFIEKSSFDKIIFSYHGIPKRQAKKTDETGEHCFSTRNCCEIEGEGSKDCYRSHTKIASDLTAKKLGLSEDQWEVAYQSRLGPGWLTPFTDRRLAELPEEGKENIAILCPSFISDCLETLEEIDIRGRKTFFDAGGKNMTYIPCLNDSEETIALLENLVKTS
;
A
#
# COMPACT_ATOMS: atom_id res chain seq x y z
N ILE A 1 23.05 -31.43 -61.89
CA ILE A 1 23.20 -30.38 -60.80
C ILE A 1 21.78 -29.89 -60.43
N PHE A 2 21.20 -30.52 -59.40
CA PHE A 2 19.90 -30.10 -58.85
C PHE A 2 20.15 -29.27 -57.61
N PHE A 3 19.82 -27.97 -57.66
CA PHE A 3 19.69 -27.13 -56.47
C PHE A 3 18.27 -27.30 -55.92
N SER A 4 18.16 -27.97 -54.78
CA SER A 4 16.94 -28.06 -53.99
C SER A 4 16.80 -26.77 -53.20
N GLN A 5 15.82 -25.92 -53.55
CA GLN A 5 15.40 -24.78 -52.75
C GLN A 5 14.56 -25.30 -51.59
N PHE A 6 15.14 -25.29 -50.38
CA PHE A 6 14.36 -25.40 -49.15
C PHE A 6 13.68 -24.07 -48.89
N ILE A 7 12.40 -23.95 -49.25
CA ILE A 7 11.54 -22.86 -48.80
C ILE A 7 11.14 -23.17 -47.34
N VAL A 8 11.74 -22.46 -46.40
CA VAL A 8 11.27 -22.45 -45.00
C VAL A 8 9.97 -21.66 -44.99
N TYR A 9 8.86 -22.37 -44.95
CA TYR A 9 7.57 -21.75 -44.60
C TYR A 9 7.65 -21.29 -43.14
N PHE A 10 8.00 -20.04 -42.93
CA PHE A 10 7.75 -19.37 -41.64
C PHE A 10 6.23 -19.27 -41.47
N ASP A 11 5.71 -19.99 -40.50
CA ASP A 11 4.28 -20.02 -40.21
C ASP A 11 3.84 -18.62 -39.71
N LEU A 12 3.38 -17.80 -40.64
CA LEU A 12 2.81 -16.46 -40.37
C LEU A 12 1.64 -16.55 -39.39
N SER A 13 0.98 -17.75 -39.26
CA SER A 13 -0.11 -17.95 -38.31
C SER A 13 0.39 -17.93 -36.87
N TYR A 14 1.62 -18.42 -36.63
CA TYR A 14 2.28 -18.35 -35.32
C TYR A 14 2.63 -16.92 -34.92
N TYR A 15 3.11 -16.10 -35.86
CA TYR A 15 3.39 -14.67 -35.64
C TYR A 15 2.10 -13.85 -35.45
N LEU A 16 1.03 -14.15 -36.18
CA LEU A 16 -0.27 -13.48 -36.01
C LEU A 16 -1.00 -13.92 -34.76
N SER A 17 -0.77 -15.13 -34.25
CA SER A 17 -1.30 -15.57 -32.94
C SER A 17 -0.58 -14.91 -31.76
N MET A 18 0.70 -14.58 -31.88
CA MET A 18 1.45 -13.80 -30.87
C MET A 18 1.03 -12.32 -30.80
N SER A 19 0.37 -11.78 -31.84
CA SER A 19 0.03 -10.36 -31.91
C SER A 19 -1.18 -9.92 -31.10
N LYS A 20 -1.82 -10.82 -30.32
CA LYS A 20 -2.92 -10.50 -29.39
C LYS A 20 -2.88 -11.34 -28.12
N MET A 21 -1.74 -11.43 -27.47
CA MET A 21 -1.77 -11.94 -26.09
C MET A 21 -2.60 -10.97 -25.24
N LYS A 22 -3.76 -11.47 -24.76
CA LYS A 22 -4.60 -10.72 -23.84
C LYS A 22 -3.80 -10.45 -22.58
N THR A 23 -3.68 -9.20 -22.22
CA THR A 23 -3.04 -8.78 -20.98
C THR A 23 -4.11 -8.57 -19.89
N GLY A 24 -3.90 -9.20 -18.74
CA GLY A 24 -4.72 -8.98 -17.54
C GLY A 24 -4.08 -7.95 -16.63
N VAL A 25 -4.88 -7.37 -15.75
CA VAL A 25 -4.44 -6.46 -14.69
C VAL A 25 -4.85 -7.04 -13.35
N LEU A 26 -3.89 -7.25 -12.46
CA LEU A 26 -4.13 -7.76 -11.11
C LEU A 26 -3.80 -6.66 -10.10
N LEU A 27 -4.83 -6.21 -9.38
CA LEU A 27 -4.69 -5.27 -8.26
C LEU A 27 -4.51 -6.06 -6.98
N ILE A 28 -3.46 -5.78 -6.20
CA ILE A 28 -3.21 -6.48 -4.92
C ILE A 28 -3.17 -5.47 -3.78
N ASN A 29 -3.96 -5.76 -2.74
CA ASN A 29 -3.96 -5.03 -1.49
C ASN A 29 -3.64 -5.96 -0.31
N LEU A 30 -3.50 -5.43 0.91
CA LEU A 30 -3.04 -6.16 2.09
C LEU A 30 -3.98 -7.32 2.46
N GLY A 31 -5.24 -7.02 2.57
CA GLY A 31 -6.24 -7.94 3.06
C GLY A 31 -6.81 -7.53 4.41
N SER A 32 -7.80 -8.29 4.82
CA SER A 32 -8.59 -8.07 6.03
C SER A 32 -9.16 -9.40 6.50
N PRO A 33 -9.56 -9.55 7.78
CA PRO A 33 -10.31 -10.72 8.21
C PRO A 33 -11.49 -10.99 7.28
N LYS A 34 -11.77 -12.27 7.02
CA LYS A 34 -12.85 -12.68 6.12
C LYS A 34 -14.24 -12.34 6.68
N GLU A 35 -14.36 -12.41 8.00
CA GLU A 35 -15.60 -12.19 8.74
C GLU A 35 -15.30 -11.43 10.04
N LEU A 36 -16.30 -10.71 10.53
CA LEU A 36 -16.22 -10.00 11.80
C LEU A 36 -16.39 -10.99 12.98
N THR A 37 -15.44 -11.91 13.13
CA THR A 37 -15.41 -12.91 14.22
C THR A 37 -14.00 -13.02 14.79
N LYS A 38 -13.91 -13.33 16.10
CA LYS A 38 -12.61 -13.51 16.77
C LYS A 38 -11.77 -14.60 16.09
N LYS A 39 -12.40 -15.63 15.55
CA LYS A 39 -11.72 -16.71 14.83
C LYS A 39 -11.09 -16.18 13.54
N SER A 40 -11.87 -15.49 12.73
CA SER A 40 -11.39 -14.93 11.46
C SER A 40 -10.29 -13.90 11.67
N VAL A 41 -10.42 -13.02 12.66
CA VAL A 41 -9.36 -12.07 13.06
C VAL A 41 -8.10 -12.80 13.50
N LYS A 42 -8.22 -13.87 14.31
CA LYS A 42 -7.08 -14.67 14.74
C LYS A 42 -6.38 -15.37 13.56
N ASP A 43 -7.15 -15.90 12.62
CA ASP A 43 -6.61 -16.58 11.43
C ASP A 43 -5.88 -15.59 10.53
N TYR A 44 -6.46 -14.41 10.27
CA TYR A 44 -5.82 -13.31 9.57
C TYR A 44 -4.50 -12.87 10.22
N LEU A 45 -4.52 -12.59 11.54
CA LEU A 45 -3.32 -12.17 12.27
C LEU A 45 -2.23 -13.24 12.23
N ARG A 46 -2.61 -14.52 12.28
CA ARG A 46 -1.65 -15.63 12.18
C ARG A 46 -0.95 -15.66 10.83
N VAL A 47 -1.69 -15.53 9.72
CA VAL A 47 -1.11 -15.54 8.38
C VAL A 47 -0.25 -14.30 8.17
N PHE A 48 -0.80 -13.13 8.47
CA PHE A 48 -0.12 -11.83 8.30
C PHE A 48 1.20 -11.74 9.09
N LEU A 49 1.18 -12.08 10.38
CA LEU A 49 2.35 -11.96 11.25
C LEU A 49 3.32 -13.16 11.16
N SER A 50 2.96 -14.21 10.42
CA SER A 50 3.88 -15.30 10.08
C SER A 50 4.74 -15.00 8.86
N ASP A 51 4.48 -13.92 8.15
CA ASP A 51 5.28 -13.47 7.02
C ASP A 51 6.62 -12.89 7.52
N ASP A 52 7.73 -13.39 6.96
CA ASP A 52 9.08 -13.00 7.34
C ASP A 52 9.41 -11.56 6.88
N TYR A 53 8.70 -11.03 5.90
CA TYR A 53 8.80 -9.64 5.47
C TYR A 53 8.04 -8.67 6.39
N VAL A 54 7.07 -9.17 7.17
CA VAL A 54 6.31 -8.39 8.15
C VAL A 54 6.99 -8.42 9.51
N LEU A 55 7.20 -9.62 10.08
CA LEU A 55 7.98 -9.82 11.30
C LEU A 55 9.37 -10.35 10.93
N ASP A 56 10.25 -9.43 10.57
CA ASP A 56 11.61 -9.65 10.16
C ASP A 56 12.52 -10.02 11.35
N ILE A 57 12.29 -11.18 11.93
CA ILE A 57 13.04 -11.78 13.04
C ILE A 57 13.21 -13.29 12.79
N PRO A 58 14.19 -13.97 13.43
CA PRO A 58 14.38 -15.40 13.25
C PRO A 58 13.09 -16.20 13.50
N LYS A 59 12.78 -17.15 12.63
CA LYS A 59 11.50 -17.90 12.58
C LYS A 59 11.06 -18.48 13.90
N ILE A 60 12.01 -18.99 14.69
CA ILE A 60 11.73 -19.57 16.02
C ILE A 60 11.15 -18.51 16.97
N PHE A 61 11.77 -17.33 17.03
CA PHE A 61 11.30 -16.22 17.85
C PHE A 61 9.97 -15.64 17.32
N GLN A 62 9.82 -15.53 16.00
CA GLN A 62 8.58 -15.12 15.36
C GLN A 62 7.42 -16.01 15.81
N GLN A 63 7.58 -17.34 15.68
CA GLN A 63 6.53 -18.31 16.07
C GLN A 63 6.26 -18.30 17.57
N LEU A 64 7.29 -18.12 18.41
CA LEU A 64 7.13 -18.01 19.86
C LEU A 64 6.30 -16.78 20.23
N ILE A 65 6.69 -15.60 19.73
CA ILE A 65 6.00 -14.32 19.97
C ILE A 65 4.56 -14.42 19.49
N LEU A 66 4.35 -14.95 18.29
CA LEU A 66 3.04 -15.07 17.67
C LEU A 66 2.11 -15.96 18.53
N ARG A 67 2.57 -17.14 18.91
CA ARG A 67 1.72 -18.13 19.62
C ARG A 67 1.50 -17.83 21.09
N VAL A 68 2.49 -17.24 21.77
CA VAL A 68 2.46 -17.01 23.23
C VAL A 68 1.91 -15.62 23.56
N PHE A 69 2.28 -14.59 22.81
CA PHE A 69 1.98 -13.20 23.18
C PHE A 69 0.93 -12.53 22.26
N ILE A 70 0.87 -12.87 20.97
CA ILE A 70 -0.02 -12.16 20.05
C ILE A 70 -1.37 -12.87 19.94
N LEU A 71 -1.41 -14.10 19.45
CA LEU A 71 -2.66 -14.80 19.14
C LEU A 71 -3.56 -15.11 20.34
N PRO A 72 -3.08 -15.20 21.60
CA PRO A 72 -3.98 -15.35 22.75
C PRO A 72 -4.72 -14.06 23.13
N PHE A 73 -4.10 -12.88 22.95
CA PHE A 73 -4.60 -11.61 23.51
C PHE A 73 -5.07 -10.61 22.44
N ARG A 74 -4.30 -10.42 21.38
CA ARG A 74 -4.56 -9.38 20.36
C ARG A 74 -5.85 -9.55 19.57
N PRO A 75 -6.34 -10.78 19.23
CA PRO A 75 -7.53 -10.94 18.40
C PRO A 75 -8.80 -10.30 18.96
N LYS A 76 -8.94 -10.20 20.29
CA LYS A 76 -10.10 -9.54 20.91
C LYS A 76 -10.08 -8.04 20.62
N ASN A 77 -8.98 -7.37 20.96
CA ASN A 77 -8.85 -5.92 20.76
C ASN A 77 -8.91 -5.55 19.26
N THR A 78 -8.34 -6.41 18.40
CA THR A 78 -8.39 -6.20 16.95
C THR A 78 -9.82 -6.38 16.41
N LEU A 79 -10.60 -7.33 16.97
CA LEU A 79 -12.02 -7.49 16.62
C LEU A 79 -12.81 -6.24 17.01
N GLU A 80 -12.66 -5.76 18.23
CA GLU A 80 -13.31 -4.54 18.73
C GLU A 80 -12.99 -3.32 17.82
N ALA A 81 -11.74 -3.22 17.37
CA ALA A 81 -11.34 -2.18 16.42
C ALA A 81 -12.00 -2.35 15.04
N TYR A 82 -12.11 -3.57 14.52
CA TYR A 82 -12.83 -3.82 13.27
C TYR A 82 -14.33 -3.56 13.40
N GLU A 83 -14.96 -3.84 14.55
CA GLU A 83 -16.38 -3.55 14.80
C GLU A 83 -16.73 -2.06 14.59
N LEU A 84 -15.78 -1.15 14.85
CA LEU A 84 -15.98 0.29 14.68
C LEU A 84 -16.02 0.75 13.22
N ILE A 85 -15.45 -0.03 12.31
CA ILE A 85 -15.31 0.36 10.89
C ILE A 85 -15.98 -0.61 9.92
N TRP A 86 -16.44 -1.76 10.42
CA TRP A 86 -17.03 -2.79 9.55
C TRP A 86 -18.37 -2.36 9.02
N THR A 87 -18.58 -2.49 7.69
CA THR A 87 -19.86 -2.18 7.07
C THR A 87 -20.74 -3.43 6.97
N PRO A 88 -22.05 -3.29 6.73
CA PRO A 88 -22.92 -4.45 6.48
C PRO A 88 -22.44 -5.33 5.31
N GLU A 89 -21.74 -4.73 4.34
CA GLU A 89 -21.21 -5.40 3.15
C GLU A 89 -19.82 -6.03 3.38
N GLY A 90 -19.12 -5.66 4.48
CA GLY A 90 -17.82 -6.21 4.83
C GLY A 90 -16.75 -5.16 5.13
N SER A 91 -15.48 -5.57 5.01
CA SER A 91 -14.32 -4.72 5.26
C SER A 91 -14.21 -3.58 4.24
N PRO A 92 -14.04 -2.32 4.68
CA PRO A 92 -13.84 -1.16 3.79
C PRO A 92 -12.72 -1.37 2.78
N LEU A 93 -11.59 -1.94 3.21
CA LEU A 93 -10.43 -2.22 2.35
C LEU A 93 -10.79 -3.14 1.17
N ILE A 94 -11.50 -4.23 1.44
CA ILE A 94 -11.89 -5.20 0.41
C ILE A 94 -12.93 -4.58 -0.53
N LEU A 95 -13.91 -3.86 0.02
CA LEU A 95 -14.96 -3.21 -0.77
C LEU A 95 -14.40 -2.13 -1.69
N SER A 96 -13.51 -1.28 -1.19
CA SER A 96 -12.82 -0.26 -1.97
C SER A 96 -11.99 -0.90 -3.09
N THR A 97 -11.16 -1.91 -2.77
CA THR A 97 -10.33 -2.61 -3.77
C THR A 97 -11.18 -3.26 -4.86
N LYS A 98 -12.28 -3.91 -4.49
CA LYS A 98 -13.25 -4.49 -5.43
C LYS A 98 -13.88 -3.42 -6.34
N SER A 99 -14.25 -2.27 -5.76
CA SER A 99 -14.83 -1.15 -6.52
C SER A 99 -13.82 -0.57 -7.50
N ILE A 100 -12.56 -0.38 -7.08
CA ILE A 100 -11.46 0.06 -7.95
C ILE A 100 -11.32 -0.89 -9.15
N ALA A 101 -11.22 -2.19 -8.92
CA ALA A 101 -11.08 -3.17 -10.00
C ALA A 101 -12.25 -3.11 -10.98
N LYS A 102 -13.48 -3.05 -10.47
CA LYS A 102 -14.70 -2.94 -11.29
C LYS A 102 -14.73 -1.66 -12.13
N LYS A 103 -14.41 -0.50 -11.52
CA LYS A 103 -14.40 0.79 -12.21
C LYS A 103 -13.30 0.84 -13.28
N LEU A 104 -12.09 0.34 -12.95
CA LEU A 104 -10.99 0.27 -13.90
C LEU A 104 -11.34 -0.61 -15.10
N SER A 105 -11.87 -1.82 -14.87
CA SER A 105 -12.32 -2.71 -15.95
C SER A 105 -13.41 -2.05 -16.81
N LYS A 106 -14.40 -1.41 -16.20
CA LYS A 106 -15.46 -0.73 -16.92
C LYS A 106 -14.94 0.43 -17.80
N LYS A 107 -13.98 1.20 -17.26
CA LYS A 107 -13.41 2.37 -17.98
C LYS A 107 -12.53 1.96 -19.16
N THR A 108 -11.74 0.90 -18.98
CA THR A 108 -10.69 0.51 -19.93
C THR A 108 -11.07 -0.63 -20.86
N GLY A 109 -12.05 -1.44 -20.48
CA GLY A 109 -12.37 -2.71 -21.15
C GLY A 109 -11.35 -3.82 -20.91
N TRP A 110 -10.37 -3.63 -20.02
CA TRP A 110 -9.37 -4.64 -19.68
C TRP A 110 -9.96 -5.75 -18.79
N ASP A 111 -9.36 -6.94 -18.86
CA ASP A 111 -9.58 -7.98 -17.86
C ASP A 111 -8.85 -7.58 -16.57
N VAL A 112 -9.59 -7.02 -15.62
CA VAL A 112 -9.07 -6.59 -14.31
C VAL A 112 -9.60 -7.51 -13.24
N ASP A 113 -8.72 -8.02 -12.37
CA ASP A 113 -9.09 -8.75 -11.16
C ASP A 113 -8.36 -8.16 -9.95
N TYR A 114 -8.76 -8.55 -8.75
CA TYR A 114 -8.13 -8.10 -7.52
C TYR A 114 -7.89 -9.26 -6.57
N ALA A 115 -6.87 -9.13 -5.74
CA ALA A 115 -6.53 -10.11 -4.73
C ALA A 115 -6.03 -9.41 -3.45
N MET A 116 -6.06 -10.17 -2.37
CA MET A 116 -5.45 -9.80 -1.10
C MET A 116 -4.15 -10.57 -0.89
N ARG A 117 -3.12 -9.90 -0.38
CA ARG A 117 -1.87 -10.56 0.01
C ARG A 117 -2.13 -11.59 1.11
N TYR A 118 -3.05 -11.27 2.02
CA TYR A 118 -3.47 -12.14 3.10
C TYR A 118 -4.99 -12.32 3.06
N GLU A 119 -5.47 -13.57 3.20
CA GLU A 119 -6.87 -13.98 3.14
C GLU A 119 -7.51 -13.87 1.74
N ASP A 120 -8.82 -13.83 1.68
CA ASP A 120 -9.62 -13.85 0.45
C ASP A 120 -9.99 -12.44 -0.06
N PRO A 121 -10.14 -12.28 -1.39
CA PRO A 121 -9.81 -13.23 -2.46
C PRO A 121 -8.29 -13.38 -2.60
N SER A 122 -7.82 -14.62 -2.67
CA SER A 122 -6.38 -14.91 -2.70
C SER A 122 -5.78 -14.62 -4.09
N ILE A 123 -4.46 -14.36 -4.11
CA ILE A 123 -3.67 -14.25 -5.36
C ILE A 123 -3.85 -15.51 -6.23
N GLU A 124 -3.89 -16.69 -5.60
CA GLU A 124 -4.11 -17.95 -6.31
C GLU A 124 -5.43 -17.97 -7.08
N LYS A 125 -6.54 -17.56 -6.44
CA LYS A 125 -7.86 -17.50 -7.09
C LYS A 125 -7.86 -16.58 -8.31
N ALA A 126 -7.24 -15.39 -8.18
CA ALA A 126 -7.14 -14.44 -9.27
C ALA A 126 -6.31 -14.98 -10.45
N LEU A 127 -5.16 -15.59 -10.18
CA LEU A 127 -4.32 -16.18 -11.22
C LEU A 127 -4.99 -17.39 -11.91
N VAL A 128 -5.69 -18.25 -11.16
CA VAL A 128 -6.50 -19.34 -11.73
C VAL A 128 -7.61 -18.80 -12.63
N ASN A 129 -8.27 -17.70 -12.23
CA ASN A 129 -9.27 -17.02 -13.06
C ASN A 129 -8.66 -16.49 -14.37
N PHE A 130 -7.51 -15.83 -14.33
CA PHE A 130 -6.80 -15.40 -15.55
C PHE A 130 -6.44 -16.58 -16.45
N LYS A 131 -5.87 -17.66 -15.89
CA LYS A 131 -5.53 -18.88 -16.62
C LYS A 131 -6.76 -19.49 -17.32
N SER A 132 -7.90 -19.53 -16.65
CA SER A 132 -9.15 -20.06 -17.22
C SER A 132 -9.65 -19.25 -18.43
N LYS A 133 -9.28 -17.97 -18.51
CA LYS A 133 -9.57 -17.06 -19.63
C LYS A 133 -8.48 -17.08 -20.72
N GLY A 134 -7.43 -17.89 -20.56
CA GLY A 134 -6.27 -17.92 -21.45
C GLY A 134 -5.38 -16.68 -21.36
N ILE A 135 -5.41 -15.96 -20.23
CA ILE A 135 -4.61 -14.76 -19.97
C ILE A 135 -3.41 -15.16 -19.14
N TYR A 136 -2.21 -15.02 -19.73
CA TYR A 136 -0.94 -15.38 -19.09
C TYR A 136 -0.02 -14.19 -18.88
N LYS A 137 -0.19 -13.09 -19.64
CA LYS A 137 0.52 -11.84 -19.41
C LYS A 137 -0.28 -10.99 -18.45
N ILE A 138 0.28 -10.67 -17.29
CA ILE A 138 -0.43 -9.97 -16.20
C ILE A 138 0.41 -8.80 -15.71
N ILE A 139 -0.16 -7.62 -15.76
CA ILE A 139 0.39 -6.45 -15.07
C ILE A 139 -0.13 -6.45 -13.65
N VAL A 140 0.78 -6.50 -12.69
CA VAL A 140 0.48 -6.55 -11.26
C VAL A 140 0.72 -5.18 -10.64
N ILE A 141 -0.31 -4.60 -10.04
CA ILE A 141 -0.23 -3.35 -9.30
C ILE A 141 -0.42 -3.64 -7.82
N SER A 142 0.61 -3.41 -7.04
CA SER A 142 0.48 -3.35 -5.59
C SER A 142 -0.12 -2.00 -5.20
N LEU A 143 -1.26 -2.01 -4.50
CA LEU A 143 -1.96 -0.76 -4.11
C LEU A 143 -1.28 -0.05 -2.93
N TYR A 144 0.06 -0.02 -2.98
CA TYR A 144 0.94 0.69 -2.04
C TYR A 144 1.86 1.60 -2.85
N PRO A 145 1.77 2.93 -2.68
CA PRO A 145 2.59 3.85 -3.47
C PRO A 145 4.09 3.73 -3.20
N HIS A 146 4.46 3.31 -2.00
CA HIS A 146 5.82 3.32 -1.47
C HIS A 146 6.42 1.92 -1.41
N ASN A 147 7.73 1.80 -1.64
CA ASN A 147 8.42 0.52 -1.49
C ASN A 147 8.59 0.14 -0.02
N ALA A 148 8.15 -1.05 0.37
CA ALA A 148 8.38 -1.60 1.72
C ALA A 148 8.41 -3.13 1.71
N MET A 149 9.20 -3.72 2.60
CA MET A 149 9.31 -5.17 2.73
C MET A 149 7.96 -5.81 3.03
N ALA A 150 7.20 -5.24 3.97
CA ALA A 150 5.93 -5.77 4.45
C ALA A 150 4.75 -5.56 3.48
N THR A 151 4.94 -4.91 2.33
CA THR A 151 3.90 -4.60 1.35
C THR A 151 4.32 -4.98 -0.08
N THR A 152 5.00 -4.10 -0.80
CA THR A 152 5.37 -4.29 -2.21
C THR A 152 6.23 -5.53 -2.40
N ILE A 153 7.28 -5.70 -1.60
CA ILE A 153 8.24 -6.81 -1.78
C ILE A 153 7.58 -8.16 -1.49
N THR A 154 6.90 -8.30 -0.34
CA THR A 154 6.21 -9.57 -0.03
C THR A 154 5.10 -9.88 -1.03
N THR A 155 4.39 -8.86 -1.55
CA THR A 155 3.35 -9.03 -2.57
C THR A 155 3.94 -9.56 -3.88
N GLU A 156 5.05 -9.00 -4.34
CA GLU A 156 5.75 -9.47 -5.54
C GLU A 156 6.24 -10.91 -5.38
N MET A 157 6.93 -11.20 -4.27
CA MET A 157 7.48 -12.53 -3.98
C MET A 157 6.38 -13.60 -3.94
N GLU A 158 5.29 -13.35 -3.22
CA GLU A 158 4.18 -14.31 -3.14
C GLU A 158 3.50 -14.50 -4.50
N THR A 159 3.29 -13.42 -5.25
CA THR A 159 2.67 -13.53 -6.57
C THR A 159 3.51 -14.39 -7.52
N ARG A 160 4.84 -14.22 -7.51
CA ARG A 160 5.76 -15.06 -8.29
C ARG A 160 5.72 -16.54 -7.85
N ILE A 161 5.73 -16.78 -6.53
CA ILE A 161 5.66 -18.15 -5.98
C ILE A 161 4.35 -18.83 -6.39
N VAL A 162 3.24 -18.14 -6.26
CA VAL A 162 1.92 -18.70 -6.61
C VAL A 162 1.78 -18.90 -8.11
N ALA A 163 2.22 -17.94 -8.92
CA ALA A 163 2.18 -18.05 -10.39
C ALA A 163 2.96 -19.27 -10.87
N ASN A 164 4.18 -19.48 -10.40
CA ASN A 164 5.02 -20.62 -10.77
C ASN A 164 4.39 -21.97 -10.38
N LYS A 165 3.65 -22.03 -9.28
CA LYS A 165 2.91 -23.25 -8.88
C LYS A 165 1.73 -23.57 -9.81
N ILE A 166 1.10 -22.55 -10.41
CA ILE A 166 -0.10 -22.69 -11.25
C ILE A 166 0.30 -22.95 -12.71
N SER A 167 1.30 -22.24 -13.22
CA SER A 167 1.78 -22.36 -14.60
C SER A 167 3.10 -21.60 -14.80
N GLU A 168 4.06 -22.25 -15.46
CA GLU A 168 5.32 -21.61 -15.91
C GLU A 168 5.09 -20.58 -17.04
N ASN A 169 3.91 -20.55 -17.64
CA ASN A 169 3.59 -19.67 -18.78
C ASN A 169 3.22 -18.23 -18.33
N PHE A 170 3.05 -17.96 -17.04
CA PHE A 170 2.74 -16.62 -16.59
C PHE A 170 3.93 -15.67 -16.80
N GLU A 171 3.67 -14.58 -17.54
CA GLU A 171 4.52 -13.39 -17.64
C GLU A 171 3.97 -12.33 -16.69
N LEU A 172 4.67 -12.07 -15.59
CA LEU A 172 4.28 -11.08 -14.60
C LEU A 172 5.11 -9.81 -14.76
N ILE A 173 4.44 -8.70 -14.97
CA ILE A 173 5.01 -7.35 -15.01
C ILE A 173 4.55 -6.61 -13.77
N PHE A 174 5.47 -6.25 -12.88
CA PHE A 174 5.16 -5.48 -11.68
C PHE A 174 5.37 -4.00 -11.94
N THR A 175 4.39 -3.18 -11.57
CA THR A 175 4.56 -1.73 -11.58
C THR A 175 5.60 -1.31 -10.53
N LYS A 176 6.38 -0.30 -10.87
CA LYS A 176 7.29 0.30 -9.87
C LYS A 176 6.49 1.02 -8.78
N PRO A 177 7.09 1.25 -7.58
CA PRO A 177 6.55 2.20 -6.62
C PRO A 177 6.25 3.53 -7.31
N PHE A 178 5.14 4.16 -6.97
CA PHE A 178 4.63 5.33 -7.68
C PHE A 178 4.45 6.57 -6.78
N PHE A 179 5.21 6.60 -5.68
CA PHE A 179 5.17 7.66 -4.66
C PHE A 179 5.50 9.06 -5.19
N ASP A 180 6.28 9.17 -6.25
CA ASP A 180 6.70 10.40 -6.94
C ASP A 180 6.04 10.59 -8.30
N ASN A 181 5.16 9.67 -8.71
CA ASN A 181 4.44 9.76 -9.97
C ASN A 181 3.57 11.04 -10.01
N GLU A 182 3.71 11.84 -11.05
CA GLU A 182 3.03 13.13 -11.18
C GLU A 182 1.51 13.01 -11.05
N ILE A 183 0.90 11.95 -11.63
CA ILE A 183 -0.54 11.73 -11.55
C ILE A 183 -0.94 11.37 -10.12
N TYR A 184 -0.13 10.56 -9.41
CA TYR A 184 -0.37 10.25 -8.00
C TYR A 184 -0.31 11.51 -7.13
N ILE A 185 0.73 12.33 -7.29
CA ILE A 185 0.87 13.59 -6.54
C ILE A 185 -0.29 14.55 -6.85
N ASN A 186 -0.72 14.62 -8.12
CA ASN A 186 -1.89 15.41 -8.52
C ASN A 186 -3.17 14.90 -7.84
N THR A 187 -3.41 13.58 -7.89
CA THR A 187 -4.57 12.94 -7.27
C THR A 187 -4.59 13.18 -5.77
N LEU A 188 -3.44 13.00 -5.08
CA LEU A 188 -3.32 13.24 -3.65
C LEU A 188 -3.55 14.72 -3.31
N SER A 189 -2.97 15.64 -4.06
CA SER A 189 -3.16 17.09 -3.86
C SER A 189 -4.62 17.49 -4.06
N ASN A 190 -5.27 16.96 -5.10
CA ASN A 190 -6.69 17.23 -5.38
C ASN A 190 -7.61 16.69 -4.28
N SER A 191 -7.27 15.56 -3.65
CA SER A 191 -8.06 15.03 -2.53
C SER A 191 -7.96 15.90 -1.26
N ILE A 192 -6.85 16.61 -1.07
CA ILE A 192 -6.61 17.48 0.07
C ILE A 192 -7.23 18.88 -0.15
N LYS A 193 -7.15 19.39 -1.37
CA LYS A 193 -7.50 20.76 -1.73
C LYS A 193 -8.88 21.22 -1.24
N PRO A 194 -9.98 20.45 -1.37
CA PRO A 194 -11.30 20.88 -0.89
C PRO A 194 -11.37 21.11 0.63
N PHE A 195 -10.49 20.48 1.40
CA PHE A 195 -10.44 20.64 2.87
C PHE A 195 -9.71 21.92 3.26
N ILE A 196 -8.56 22.20 2.62
CA ILE A 196 -7.77 23.42 2.91
C ILE A 196 -8.44 24.69 2.37
N GLU A 197 -9.26 24.59 1.32
CA GLU A 197 -10.06 25.71 0.82
C GLU A 197 -11.25 26.05 1.74
N LYS A 198 -11.75 25.06 2.48
CA LYS A 198 -12.89 25.20 3.39
C LYS A 198 -12.51 25.69 4.77
N SER A 199 -11.31 25.36 5.24
CA SER A 199 -10.86 25.61 6.62
C SER A 199 -9.37 25.88 6.64
N SER A 200 -8.94 26.81 7.50
CA SER A 200 -7.52 26.97 7.83
C SER A 200 -7.09 25.90 8.82
N PHE A 201 -5.94 25.29 8.59
CA PHE A 201 -5.33 24.36 9.52
C PHE A 201 -4.00 24.91 10.03
N ASP A 202 -3.74 24.72 11.32
CA ASP A 202 -2.46 25.06 11.94
C ASP A 202 -1.36 24.10 11.50
N LYS A 203 -1.74 22.84 11.18
CA LYS A 203 -0.84 21.80 10.70
C LYS A 203 -1.58 20.76 9.86
N ILE A 204 -0.92 20.27 8.80
CA ILE A 204 -1.34 19.11 8.01
C ILE A 204 -0.36 17.98 8.28
N ILE A 205 -0.86 16.81 8.72
CA ILE A 205 -0.04 15.66 9.05
C ILE A 205 -0.16 14.61 7.95
N PHE A 206 0.96 14.28 7.33
CA PHE A 206 1.10 13.12 6.46
C PHE A 206 1.49 11.93 7.32
N SER A 207 0.50 11.14 7.76
CA SER A 207 0.72 9.98 8.62
C SER A 207 0.94 8.73 7.77
N TYR A 208 2.12 8.16 7.85
CA TYR A 208 2.48 6.93 7.15
C TYR A 208 2.51 5.75 8.12
N HIS A 209 2.22 4.54 7.62
CA HIS A 209 2.44 3.35 8.45
C HIS A 209 3.93 3.25 8.82
N GLY A 210 4.23 3.17 10.10
CA GLY A 210 5.60 3.02 10.57
C GLY A 210 6.19 1.66 10.20
N ILE A 211 7.50 1.64 9.98
CA ILE A 211 8.27 0.41 9.81
C ILE A 211 9.49 0.42 10.75
N PRO A 212 10.02 -0.75 11.12
CA PRO A 212 11.30 -0.82 11.83
C PRO A 212 12.43 -0.19 11.02
N LYS A 213 13.29 0.61 11.66
CA LYS A 213 14.48 1.20 11.01
C LYS A 213 15.36 0.17 10.31
N ARG A 214 15.44 -1.06 10.87
CA ARG A 214 16.21 -2.15 10.26
C ARG A 214 15.67 -2.56 8.89
N GLN A 215 14.34 -2.49 8.65
CA GLN A 215 13.75 -2.78 7.35
C GLN A 215 14.11 -1.70 6.33
N ALA A 216 14.06 -0.42 6.73
CA ALA A 216 14.54 0.67 5.87
C ALA A 216 16.04 0.52 5.52
N LYS A 217 16.86 0.08 6.47
CA LYS A 217 18.28 -0.22 6.20
C LYS A 217 18.48 -1.36 5.21
N LYS A 218 17.62 -2.36 5.19
CA LYS A 218 17.77 -3.52 4.29
C LYS A 218 17.48 -3.20 2.83
N THR A 219 16.80 -2.08 2.54
CA THR A 219 16.58 -1.61 1.17
C THR A 219 17.70 -0.70 0.65
N ASP A 220 18.69 -0.40 1.49
CA ASP A 220 19.91 0.31 1.11
C ASP A 220 20.96 -0.69 0.63
N GLU A 221 21.05 -0.88 -0.68
CA GLU A 221 22.00 -1.80 -1.30
C GLU A 221 23.46 -1.38 -1.10
N THR A 222 23.73 -0.10 -0.82
CA THR A 222 25.08 0.39 -0.53
C THR A 222 25.54 0.02 0.88
N GLY A 223 24.59 -0.18 1.82
CA GLY A 223 24.84 -0.49 3.23
C GLY A 223 25.36 0.69 4.06
N GLU A 224 25.68 1.83 3.43
CA GLU A 224 26.35 2.97 4.05
C GLU A 224 25.50 4.25 4.08
N HIS A 225 24.43 4.32 3.30
CA HIS A 225 23.60 5.52 3.15
C HIS A 225 22.57 5.68 4.28
N CYS A 226 21.78 4.63 4.54
CA CYS A 226 20.61 4.70 5.42
C CYS A 226 20.99 4.94 6.88
N PHE A 227 20.51 6.05 7.47
CA PHE A 227 20.83 6.53 8.81
C PHE A 227 22.34 6.87 9.04
N SER A 228 23.11 7.10 7.98
CA SER A 228 24.47 7.62 8.08
C SER A 228 24.48 9.07 8.56
N THR A 229 23.50 9.85 8.14
CA THR A 229 23.24 11.21 8.58
C THR A 229 21.79 11.40 9.01
N ARG A 230 21.50 12.51 9.70
CA ARG A 230 20.14 12.83 10.16
C ARG A 230 19.17 13.01 9.00
N ASN A 231 19.65 13.56 7.89
CA ASN A 231 18.90 13.90 6.68
C ASN A 231 19.25 13.03 5.48
N CYS A 232 19.68 11.78 5.69
CA CYS A 232 20.03 10.85 4.62
C CYS A 232 18.94 10.71 3.54
N CYS A 233 17.65 10.87 3.90
CA CYS A 233 16.53 10.80 2.96
C CYS A 233 16.42 12.01 2.01
N GLU A 234 17.18 13.07 2.25
CA GLU A 234 17.24 14.29 1.41
C GLU A 234 18.43 14.21 0.43
N ILE A 235 19.30 13.20 0.61
CA ILE A 235 20.46 12.97 -0.25
C ILE A 235 20.05 11.92 -1.29
N GLU A 236 19.94 12.35 -2.55
CA GLU A 236 19.66 11.46 -3.66
C GLU A 236 20.82 10.51 -3.94
N GLY A 237 20.54 9.26 -4.25
CA GLY A 237 21.51 8.25 -4.60
C GLY A 237 20.95 6.83 -4.55
N GLU A 238 21.77 5.84 -4.91
CA GLU A 238 21.36 4.43 -4.94
C GLU A 238 20.81 3.94 -3.57
N GLY A 239 21.40 4.39 -2.46
CA GLY A 239 20.97 4.01 -1.12
C GLY A 239 19.61 4.61 -0.69
N SER A 240 19.13 5.68 -1.32
CA SER A 240 17.82 6.28 -1.05
C SER A 240 16.72 5.81 -2.00
N LYS A 241 17.07 5.22 -3.14
CA LYS A 241 16.19 4.87 -4.25
C LYS A 241 15.01 3.98 -3.84
N ASP A 242 15.24 2.98 -3.01
CA ASP A 242 14.23 2.03 -2.53
C ASP A 242 13.88 2.22 -1.05
N CYS A 243 14.34 3.33 -0.45
CA CYS A 243 14.12 3.61 0.96
C CYS A 243 12.71 4.13 1.23
N TYR A 244 11.92 3.37 1.99
CA TYR A 244 10.56 3.76 2.38
C TYR A 244 10.48 5.16 3.00
N ARG A 245 11.41 5.50 3.92
CA ARG A 245 11.45 6.80 4.58
C ARG A 245 11.71 7.94 3.57
N SER A 246 12.56 7.71 2.58
CA SER A 246 12.79 8.67 1.49
C SER A 246 11.53 8.87 0.66
N HIS A 247 10.87 7.78 0.25
CA HIS A 247 9.63 7.83 -0.51
C HIS A 247 8.54 8.62 0.23
N THR A 248 8.36 8.42 1.54
CA THR A 248 7.35 9.15 2.32
C THR A 248 7.65 10.65 2.38
N LYS A 249 8.92 11.05 2.51
CA LYS A 249 9.33 12.46 2.50
C LYS A 249 9.12 13.09 1.13
N ILE A 250 9.56 12.43 0.06
CA ILE A 250 9.43 12.93 -1.31
C ILE A 250 7.95 13.13 -1.67
N ALA A 251 7.10 12.13 -1.43
CA ALA A 251 5.66 12.23 -1.72
C ALA A 251 5.00 13.39 -0.95
N SER A 252 5.34 13.55 0.33
CA SER A 252 4.80 14.65 1.14
C SER A 252 5.28 16.02 0.68
N ASP A 253 6.58 16.17 0.40
CA ASP A 253 7.18 17.40 -0.09
C ASP A 253 6.59 17.85 -1.44
N LEU A 254 6.51 16.92 -2.41
CA LEU A 254 5.90 17.18 -3.72
C LEU A 254 4.43 17.59 -3.59
N THR A 255 3.68 16.93 -2.70
CA THR A 255 2.27 17.25 -2.44
C THR A 255 2.14 18.62 -1.77
N ALA A 256 2.93 18.89 -0.74
CA ALA A 256 2.93 20.17 -0.02
C ALA A 256 3.30 21.34 -0.95
N LYS A 257 4.33 21.20 -1.77
CA LYS A 257 4.71 22.18 -2.80
C LYS A 257 3.57 22.46 -3.79
N LYS A 258 2.90 21.40 -4.24
CA LYS A 258 1.77 21.54 -5.16
C LYS A 258 0.56 22.26 -4.54
N LEU A 259 0.37 22.10 -3.24
CA LEU A 259 -0.68 22.79 -2.47
C LEU A 259 -0.26 24.20 -2.03
N GLY A 260 0.99 24.63 -2.28
CA GLY A 260 1.52 25.92 -1.83
C GLY A 260 1.72 26.03 -0.34
N LEU A 261 1.91 24.90 0.37
CA LEU A 261 2.13 24.88 1.81
C LEU A 261 3.57 25.27 2.15
N SER A 262 3.77 26.11 3.15
CA SER A 262 5.06 26.40 3.74
C SER A 262 5.54 25.25 4.64
N GLU A 263 6.85 25.14 4.90
CA GLU A 263 7.45 24.03 5.66
C GLU A 263 6.88 23.88 7.08
N ASP A 264 6.46 24.98 7.70
CA ASP A 264 5.87 25.00 9.02
C ASP A 264 4.40 24.53 9.05
N GLN A 265 3.72 24.47 7.89
CA GLN A 265 2.31 24.09 7.80
C GLN A 265 2.07 22.57 7.69
N TRP A 266 3.10 21.77 7.49
CA TRP A 266 2.95 20.31 7.37
C TRP A 266 4.08 19.54 8.05
N GLU A 267 3.84 18.27 8.30
CA GLU A 267 4.86 17.36 8.82
C GLU A 267 4.56 15.91 8.42
N VAL A 268 5.62 15.08 8.40
CA VAL A 268 5.52 13.62 8.27
C VAL A 268 5.58 12.97 9.64
N ALA A 269 4.65 12.07 9.93
CA ALA A 269 4.65 11.22 11.12
C ALA A 269 4.39 9.75 10.76
N TYR A 270 4.70 8.84 11.69
CA TYR A 270 4.60 7.39 11.48
C TYR A 270 3.71 6.76 12.53
N GLN A 271 2.65 6.06 12.08
CA GLN A 271 1.66 5.37 12.90
C GLN A 271 1.97 3.88 13.12
N SER A 272 1.16 3.19 13.92
CA SER A 272 1.12 1.71 14.05
C SER A 272 2.41 1.09 14.60
N ARG A 273 3.19 1.81 15.39
CA ARG A 273 4.44 1.30 15.97
C ARG A 273 4.19 0.13 16.93
N LEU A 274 5.06 -0.87 16.88
CA LEU A 274 5.05 -2.00 17.82
C LEU A 274 6.11 -1.89 18.92
N GLY A 275 7.03 -0.90 18.86
CA GLY A 275 8.07 -0.76 19.87
C GLY A 275 9.18 0.21 19.51
N PRO A 276 10.30 0.21 20.25
CA PRO A 276 11.46 1.04 19.96
C PRO A 276 12.13 0.62 18.64
N GLY A 277 12.87 1.53 18.02
CA GLY A 277 13.57 1.25 16.77
C GLY A 277 12.72 1.33 15.50
N TRP A 278 11.51 1.90 15.60
CA TRP A 278 10.65 2.25 14.46
C TRP A 278 10.96 3.65 13.95
N LEU A 279 10.48 3.98 12.74
CA LEU A 279 10.58 5.33 12.17
C LEU A 279 9.86 6.34 13.06
N THR A 280 10.40 7.54 13.13
CA THR A 280 9.92 8.66 13.96
C THR A 280 9.83 9.94 13.13
N PRO A 281 9.02 10.96 13.55
CA PRO A 281 8.21 11.02 14.77
C PRO A 281 7.00 10.08 14.74
N PHE A 282 6.46 9.71 15.91
CA PHE A 282 5.29 8.84 16.01
C PHE A 282 4.01 9.66 15.95
N THR A 283 3.03 9.25 15.14
CA THR A 283 1.77 9.98 14.95
C THR A 283 0.98 10.12 16.25
N ASP A 284 0.88 9.04 17.05
CA ASP A 284 0.17 9.09 18.36
C ASP A 284 0.76 10.11 19.33
N ARG A 285 2.07 10.29 19.31
CA ARG A 285 2.76 11.31 20.13
C ARG A 285 2.57 12.71 19.57
N ARG A 286 2.74 12.88 18.25
CA ARG A 286 2.53 14.19 17.62
C ARG A 286 1.11 14.72 17.85
N LEU A 287 0.10 13.85 17.77
CA LEU A 287 -1.28 14.21 18.07
C LEU A 287 -1.47 14.70 19.51
N ALA A 288 -0.71 14.20 20.47
CA ALA A 288 -0.74 14.68 21.85
C ALA A 288 0.09 15.97 22.06
N GLU A 289 1.18 16.15 21.34
CA GLU A 289 2.11 17.28 21.48
C GLU A 289 1.60 18.56 20.76
N LEU A 290 0.95 18.42 19.60
CA LEU A 290 0.53 19.56 18.77
C LEU A 290 -0.35 20.59 19.48
N PRO A 291 -1.36 20.21 20.31
CA PRO A 291 -2.13 21.20 21.07
C PRO A 291 -1.28 22.01 22.06
N GLU A 292 -0.26 21.39 22.68
CA GLU A 292 0.69 22.09 23.59
C GLU A 292 1.57 23.09 22.81
N GLU A 293 1.81 22.83 21.51
CA GLU A 293 2.51 23.74 20.59
C GLU A 293 1.58 24.84 20.03
N GLY A 294 0.31 24.91 20.46
CA GLY A 294 -0.70 25.85 19.98
C GLY A 294 -1.30 25.47 18.61
N LYS A 295 -1.10 24.21 18.16
CA LYS A 295 -1.67 23.67 16.91
C LYS A 295 -2.98 22.94 17.24
N GLU A 296 -4.08 23.68 17.33
CA GLU A 296 -5.37 23.19 17.81
C GLU A 296 -6.33 22.76 16.68
N ASN A 297 -6.05 23.17 15.42
CA ASN A 297 -6.83 22.83 14.23
C ASN A 297 -5.95 22.12 13.21
N ILE A 298 -6.10 20.82 13.07
CA ILE A 298 -5.25 20.02 12.21
C ILE A 298 -6.03 19.26 11.13
N ALA A 299 -5.37 18.99 10.01
CA ALA A 299 -5.79 17.97 9.07
C ALA A 299 -4.79 16.80 9.09
N ILE A 300 -5.28 15.59 8.87
CA ILE A 300 -4.45 14.39 8.82
C ILE A 300 -4.90 13.47 7.69
N LEU A 301 -3.93 12.90 6.97
CA LEU A 301 -4.15 11.93 5.91
C LEU A 301 -3.14 10.81 5.98
N CYS A 302 -3.45 9.67 5.34
CA CYS A 302 -2.64 8.44 5.40
C CYS A 302 -2.17 7.98 4.01
N PRO A 303 -1.16 8.62 3.38
CA PRO A 303 -0.80 8.36 1.98
C PRO A 303 -0.14 7.00 1.71
N SER A 304 0.19 6.22 2.75
CA SER A 304 0.63 4.82 2.57
C SER A 304 -0.47 3.93 1.99
N PHE A 305 -1.72 4.37 2.06
CA PHE A 305 -2.90 3.57 1.73
C PHE A 305 -3.67 4.22 0.58
N ILE A 306 -3.96 3.44 -0.46
CA ILE A 306 -4.89 3.87 -1.52
C ILE A 306 -6.33 3.75 -1.05
N SER A 307 -6.63 2.74 -0.24
CA SER A 307 -7.98 2.47 0.28
C SER A 307 -8.02 2.59 1.80
N ASP A 308 -9.11 3.15 2.31
CA ASP A 308 -9.37 3.19 3.75
C ASP A 308 -9.40 1.79 4.37
N CYS A 309 -8.82 1.67 5.54
CA CYS A 309 -8.61 0.41 6.26
C CYS A 309 -8.67 0.61 7.77
N LEU A 310 -8.30 -0.41 8.54
CA LEU A 310 -8.27 -0.35 10.00
C LEU A 310 -7.33 0.75 10.50
N GLU A 311 -6.17 0.85 9.89
CA GLU A 311 -5.09 1.78 10.25
C GLU A 311 -5.47 3.24 9.96
N THR A 312 -6.39 3.50 9.03
CA THR A 312 -6.81 4.85 8.66
C THR A 312 -8.06 5.28 9.42
N LEU A 313 -9.08 4.42 9.45
CA LEU A 313 -10.39 4.75 10.02
C LEU A 313 -10.39 4.60 11.56
N GLU A 314 -9.91 3.45 12.10
CA GLU A 314 -9.91 3.25 13.55
C GLU A 314 -8.70 3.93 14.19
N GLU A 315 -7.48 3.63 13.72
CA GLU A 315 -6.28 4.13 14.41
C GLU A 315 -6.16 5.65 14.32
N ILE A 316 -6.39 6.23 13.14
CA ILE A 316 -6.20 7.68 12.93
C ILE A 316 -7.50 8.45 13.16
N ASP A 317 -8.59 8.13 12.44
CA ASP A 317 -9.79 8.98 12.53
C ASP A 317 -10.53 8.80 13.86
N ILE A 318 -10.63 7.59 14.41
CA ILE A 318 -11.34 7.39 15.69
C ILE A 318 -10.39 7.59 16.88
N ARG A 319 -9.37 6.75 17.01
CA ARG A 319 -8.48 6.75 18.18
C ARG A 319 -7.53 7.94 18.20
N GLY A 320 -6.97 8.31 17.05
CA GLY A 320 -6.10 9.47 16.91
C GLY A 320 -6.83 10.78 17.21
N ARG A 321 -8.08 10.91 16.72
CA ARG A 321 -8.96 12.04 17.05
C ARG A 321 -9.20 12.18 18.56
N LYS A 322 -9.47 11.04 19.22
CA LYS A 322 -9.61 11.03 20.68
C LYS A 322 -8.33 11.51 21.36
N THR A 323 -7.17 10.99 20.96
CA THR A 323 -5.87 11.40 21.50
C THR A 323 -5.65 12.92 21.37
N PHE A 324 -5.94 13.47 20.19
CA PHE A 324 -5.77 14.89 19.91
C PHE A 324 -6.71 15.77 20.77
N PHE A 325 -7.97 15.39 20.91
CA PHE A 325 -8.94 16.15 21.72
C PHE A 325 -8.66 16.03 23.22
N ASP A 326 -8.27 14.85 23.71
CA ASP A 326 -7.87 14.65 25.11
C ASP A 326 -6.65 15.54 25.49
N ALA A 327 -5.79 15.86 24.52
CA ALA A 327 -4.65 16.76 24.68
C ALA A 327 -4.98 18.26 24.53
N GLY A 328 -6.24 18.62 24.28
CA GLY A 328 -6.69 20.01 24.15
C GLY A 328 -6.86 20.51 22.72
N GLY A 329 -6.73 19.68 21.74
CA GLY A 329 -7.04 20.01 20.34
C GLY A 329 -8.52 20.35 20.14
N LYS A 330 -8.81 21.28 19.21
CA LYS A 330 -10.18 21.78 18.96
C LYS A 330 -10.84 21.18 17.73
N ASN A 331 -10.06 20.96 16.68
CA ASN A 331 -10.58 20.40 15.42
C ASN A 331 -9.54 19.52 14.76
N MET A 332 -9.91 18.28 14.43
CA MET A 332 -9.12 17.36 13.64
C MET A 332 -9.94 16.88 12.45
N THR A 333 -9.50 17.20 11.26
CA THR A 333 -10.11 16.74 10.00
C THR A 333 -9.31 15.57 9.45
N TYR A 334 -9.93 14.39 9.43
CA TYR A 334 -9.39 13.26 8.70
C TYR A 334 -9.72 13.43 7.21
N ILE A 335 -8.70 13.37 6.36
CA ILE A 335 -8.85 13.37 4.90
C ILE A 335 -8.81 11.91 4.43
N PRO A 336 -9.90 11.38 3.87
CA PRO A 336 -9.99 9.99 3.44
C PRO A 336 -8.91 9.60 2.44
N CYS A 337 -8.57 8.34 2.38
CA CYS A 337 -7.73 7.77 1.32
C CYS A 337 -8.37 8.00 -0.06
N LEU A 338 -7.59 7.82 -1.12
CA LEU A 338 -8.04 8.06 -2.50
C LEU A 338 -9.21 7.17 -2.91
N ASN A 339 -9.30 5.99 -2.30
CA ASN A 339 -10.34 4.99 -2.52
C ASN A 339 -10.60 4.76 -4.03
N ASP A 340 -11.85 4.60 -4.41
CA ASP A 340 -12.28 4.33 -5.78
C ASP A 340 -12.68 5.59 -6.56
N SER A 341 -12.03 6.74 -6.28
CA SER A 341 -12.25 7.99 -6.99
C SER A 341 -11.91 7.87 -8.49
N GLU A 342 -12.47 8.72 -9.30
CA GLU A 342 -12.18 8.73 -10.75
C GLU A 342 -10.70 9.04 -11.04
N GLU A 343 -10.08 9.87 -10.20
CA GLU A 343 -8.66 10.19 -10.26
C GLU A 343 -7.80 8.96 -9.94
N THR A 344 -8.21 8.15 -8.95
CA THR A 344 -7.54 6.87 -8.64
C THR A 344 -7.60 5.92 -9.83
N ILE A 345 -8.75 5.83 -10.50
CA ILE A 345 -8.90 4.99 -11.69
C ILE A 345 -8.03 5.50 -12.83
N ALA A 346 -7.92 6.82 -13.01
CA ALA A 346 -7.05 7.42 -14.03
C ALA A 346 -5.56 7.17 -13.73
N LEU A 347 -5.16 7.25 -12.45
CA LEU A 347 -3.81 6.89 -12.00
C LEU A 347 -3.48 5.43 -12.35
N LEU A 348 -4.34 4.49 -11.98
CA LEU A 348 -4.09 3.06 -12.22
C LEU A 348 -4.09 2.73 -13.71
N GLU A 349 -4.96 3.36 -14.51
CA GLU A 349 -4.92 3.25 -15.98
C GLU A 349 -3.58 3.72 -16.55
N ASN A 350 -3.05 4.84 -16.05
CA ASN A 350 -1.74 5.33 -16.47
C ASN A 350 -0.62 4.36 -16.08
N LEU A 351 -0.61 3.86 -14.84
CA LEU A 351 0.40 2.89 -14.40
C LEU A 351 0.43 1.63 -15.27
N VAL A 352 -0.73 1.13 -15.69
CA VAL A 352 -0.79 -0.01 -16.64
C VAL A 352 -0.22 0.35 -18.01
N LYS A 353 -0.48 1.55 -18.51
CA LYS A 353 -0.01 1.98 -19.84
C LYS A 353 1.50 2.25 -19.92
N THR A 354 2.12 2.50 -18.76
CA THR A 354 3.55 2.82 -18.65
C THR A 354 4.42 1.68 -18.14
N SER A 355 3.83 0.49 -17.91
CA SER A 355 4.50 -0.73 -17.40
C SER A 355 5.13 -1.60 -18.46
#